data_088a282c3ceb12f4f31aaaf7c2c74bbe
#
_entry.id   088a282c3ceb12f4f31aaaf7c2c74bbe
#
_cell.length_a   1.000
_cell.length_b   1.000
_cell.length_c   1.000
_cell.angle_alpha   90.00
_cell.angle_beta   90.00
_cell.angle_gamma   90.00
#
_symmetry.space_group_name_H-M   'P 1'
#
loop_
_entity.id
_entity.type
_entity.pdbx_description
1 polymer ?
#
loop_
_entity_poly.entity_id
_entity_poly.type
_entity_poly.pdbx_seq_one_letter_code
_entity_poly.pdbx_strand_id
1 'polypeptide(L)'
;QYPFEFSGGMRQRIVIAIALSADPDILICDEPTTALDVTIQAQILELINKLKEERHLSVIFITHDLGVVANMADDIAVMYAGKIVEYGTADDIFYDPRHPYTWALLSSMPDLDTKEKLDAIPGTPPNMIYPPEGDAFAARNKYAMKIDFEKQPPMFEVSPTHKAATWLLHPDAPKVEMPKIIVDRIQRMKEKNGGARDGE
;
A
#
# COMPACT_ATOMS: atom_id res chain seq x y z
N GLN A 1 25.65 23.71 14.66
CA GLN A 1 25.89 22.41 14.00
C GLN A 1 25.51 22.49 12.52
N TYR A 2 26.28 21.86 11.67
CA TYR A 2 25.99 21.78 10.23
C TYR A 2 25.15 20.52 9.92
N PRO A 3 24.40 20.48 8.79
CA PRO A 3 23.53 19.34 8.47
C PRO A 3 24.24 17.98 8.42
N PHE A 4 25.53 17.94 8.09
CA PHE A 4 26.32 16.72 8.03
C PHE A 4 26.74 16.17 9.41
N GLU A 5 26.60 16.97 10.48
CA GLU A 5 26.90 16.57 11.86
C GLU A 5 25.72 15.83 12.52
N PHE A 6 24.53 15.83 11.89
CA PHE A 6 23.35 15.17 12.42
C PHE A 6 23.22 13.74 11.89
N SER A 7 22.77 12.82 12.75
CA SER A 7 22.37 11.48 12.33
C SER A 7 21.16 11.51 11.40
N GLY A 8 20.90 10.42 10.66
CA GLY A 8 19.72 10.30 9.79
C GLY A 8 18.42 10.62 10.51
N GLY A 9 18.17 10.03 11.66
CA GLY A 9 16.97 10.29 12.47
C GLY A 9 16.89 11.73 13.01
N MET A 10 18.01 12.37 13.35
CA MET A 10 18.02 13.78 13.75
C MET A 10 17.65 14.68 12.56
N ARG A 11 18.21 14.44 11.37
CA ARG A 11 17.86 15.17 10.15
C ARG A 11 16.36 15.02 9.83
N GLN A 12 15.82 13.82 9.95
CA GLN A 12 14.40 13.58 9.68
C GLN A 12 13.50 14.35 10.66
N ARG A 13 13.83 14.37 11.95
CA ARG A 13 13.09 15.17 12.95
C ARG A 13 13.16 16.67 12.66
N ILE A 14 14.29 17.17 12.16
CA ILE A 14 14.44 18.57 11.76
C ILE A 14 13.55 18.87 10.55
N VAL A 15 13.50 17.99 9.55
CA VAL A 15 12.62 18.15 8.37
C VAL A 15 11.15 18.18 8.79
N ILE A 16 10.73 17.27 9.69
CA ILE A 16 9.38 17.28 10.27
C ILE A 16 9.10 18.61 10.99
N ALA A 17 10.03 19.09 11.81
CA ALA A 17 9.86 20.35 12.53
C ALA A 17 9.72 21.55 11.58
N ILE A 18 10.49 21.57 10.47
CA ILE A 18 10.37 22.60 9.42
C ILE A 18 8.99 22.54 8.77
N ALA A 19 8.51 21.35 8.39
CA ALA A 19 7.19 21.19 7.78
C ALA A 19 6.06 21.67 8.71
N LEU A 20 6.17 21.37 10.01
CA LEU A 20 5.19 21.78 11.01
C LEU A 20 5.27 23.25 11.42
N SER A 21 6.34 23.97 11.10
CA SER A 21 6.52 25.39 11.47
C SER A 21 5.52 26.30 10.80
N ALA A 22 4.91 25.85 9.69
CA ALA A 22 3.85 26.58 8.97
C ALA A 22 2.44 26.33 9.52
N ASP A 23 2.32 25.52 10.59
CA ASP A 23 1.03 25.10 11.19
C ASP A 23 0.03 24.57 10.13
N PRO A 24 0.40 23.51 9.37
CA PRO A 24 -0.41 23.03 8.27
C PRO A 24 -1.59 22.18 8.76
N ASP A 25 -2.69 22.16 7.97
CA ASP A 25 -3.81 21.22 8.17
C ASP A 25 -3.50 19.84 7.60
N ILE A 26 -2.62 19.77 6.59
CA ILE A 26 -2.24 18.52 5.89
C ILE A 26 -0.72 18.39 5.89
N LEU A 27 -0.22 17.25 6.36
CA LEU A 27 1.18 16.87 6.29
C LEU A 27 1.39 15.81 5.21
N ILE A 28 2.26 16.08 4.23
CA ILE A 28 2.65 15.10 3.20
C ILE A 28 4.00 14.52 3.58
N CYS A 29 4.03 13.21 3.82
CA CYS A 29 5.20 12.42 4.15
C CYS A 29 5.58 11.54 2.96
N ASP A 30 6.54 12.00 2.15
CA ASP A 30 7.04 11.26 0.99
C ASP A 30 8.28 10.45 1.39
N GLU A 31 8.09 9.12 1.50
CA GLU A 31 9.11 8.15 1.94
C GLU A 31 9.87 8.55 3.22
N PRO A 32 9.20 8.94 4.30
CA PRO A 32 9.83 9.60 5.44
C PRO A 32 10.78 8.71 6.24
N THR A 33 10.78 7.41 5.99
CA THR A 33 11.60 6.42 6.71
C THR A 33 12.66 5.76 5.82
N THR A 34 12.74 6.14 4.54
CA THR A 34 13.75 5.60 3.61
C THR A 34 15.17 5.89 4.10
N ALA A 35 16.04 4.89 4.02
CA ALA A 35 17.44 4.93 4.47
C ALA A 35 17.64 5.12 5.99
N LEU A 36 16.63 4.85 6.81
CA LEU A 36 16.73 4.77 8.26
C LEU A 36 16.81 3.31 8.71
N ASP A 37 17.53 3.05 9.81
CA ASP A 37 17.48 1.75 10.45
C ASP A 37 16.10 1.49 11.09
N VAL A 38 15.75 0.22 11.30
CA VAL A 38 14.42 -0.22 11.77
C VAL A 38 14.00 0.45 13.07
N THR A 39 14.95 0.67 13.99
CA THR A 39 14.67 1.29 15.28
C THR A 39 14.31 2.78 15.12
N ILE A 40 15.09 3.50 14.34
CA ILE A 40 14.84 4.92 14.05
C ILE A 40 13.57 5.08 13.21
N GLN A 41 13.32 4.17 12.24
CA GLN A 41 12.08 4.14 11.48
C GLN A 41 10.86 4.06 12.42
N ALA A 42 10.84 3.12 13.37
CA ALA A 42 9.75 2.98 14.33
C ALA A 42 9.54 4.27 15.15
N GLN A 43 10.61 4.91 15.61
CA GLN A 43 10.53 6.17 16.35
C GLN A 43 9.98 7.34 15.52
N ILE A 44 10.30 7.41 14.23
CA ILE A 44 9.76 8.45 13.33
C ILE A 44 8.28 8.22 13.06
N LEU A 45 7.85 6.97 12.86
CA LEU A 45 6.44 6.62 12.68
C LEU A 45 5.61 6.95 13.93
N GLU A 46 6.11 6.60 15.10
CA GLU A 46 5.49 6.95 16.38
C GLU A 46 5.36 8.47 16.56
N LEU A 47 6.42 9.22 16.20
CA LEU A 47 6.40 10.69 16.23
C LEU A 47 5.33 11.26 15.30
N ILE A 48 5.21 10.75 14.05
CA ILE A 48 4.21 11.21 13.10
C ILE A 48 2.79 10.91 13.62
N ASN A 49 2.53 9.72 14.16
CA ASN A 49 1.25 9.37 14.75
C ASN A 49 0.89 10.29 15.94
N LYS A 50 1.83 10.52 16.84
CA LYS A 50 1.63 11.43 17.95
C LYS A 50 1.29 12.85 17.48
N LEU A 51 1.99 13.36 16.48
CA LEU A 51 1.72 14.68 15.89
C LEU A 51 0.37 14.74 15.17
N LYS A 52 -0.03 13.66 14.46
CA LYS A 52 -1.37 13.51 13.86
C LYS A 52 -2.47 13.70 14.90
N GLU A 53 -2.33 13.03 16.06
CA GLU A 53 -3.31 13.09 17.14
C GLU A 53 -3.30 14.45 17.89
N GLU A 54 -2.12 14.91 18.33
CA GLU A 54 -2.00 16.13 19.14
C GLU A 54 -2.37 17.41 18.39
N ARG A 55 -2.14 17.44 17.06
CA ARG A 55 -2.39 18.60 16.20
C ARG A 55 -3.60 18.45 15.29
N HIS A 56 -4.30 17.31 15.36
CA HIS A 56 -5.43 16.99 14.47
C HIS A 56 -5.09 17.12 12.98
N LEU A 57 -3.89 16.68 12.60
CA LEU A 57 -3.41 16.77 11.22
C LEU A 57 -4.01 15.66 10.36
N SER A 58 -4.35 15.98 9.12
CA SER A 58 -4.50 14.98 8.06
C SER A 58 -3.11 14.63 7.52
N VAL A 59 -2.80 13.34 7.40
CA VAL A 59 -1.48 12.88 6.91
C VAL A 59 -1.64 12.12 5.61
N ILE A 60 -0.95 12.56 4.56
CA ILE A 60 -0.78 11.80 3.31
C ILE A 60 0.58 11.12 3.39
N PHE A 61 0.59 9.79 3.53
CA PHE A 61 1.79 9.00 3.69
C PHE A 61 2.10 8.23 2.42
N ILE A 62 3.23 8.52 1.77
CA ILE A 62 3.67 7.86 0.54
C ILE A 62 4.81 6.90 0.91
N THR A 63 4.65 5.63 0.61
CA THR A 63 5.65 4.59 0.90
C THR A 63 5.45 3.36 0.02
N HIS A 64 6.49 2.58 -0.14
CA HIS A 64 6.45 1.24 -0.72
C HIS A 64 6.47 0.12 0.34
N ASP A 65 6.56 0.47 1.63
CA ASP A 65 6.60 -0.48 2.74
C ASP A 65 5.19 -0.77 3.26
N LEU A 66 4.64 -1.91 2.87
CA LEU A 66 3.30 -2.35 3.29
C LEU A 66 3.20 -2.59 4.82
N GLY A 67 4.30 -2.92 5.49
CA GLY A 67 4.33 -3.06 6.94
C GLY A 67 4.10 -1.72 7.64
N VAL A 68 4.64 -0.64 7.08
CA VAL A 68 4.37 0.73 7.55
C VAL A 68 2.91 1.09 7.30
N VAL A 69 2.40 0.83 6.08
CA VAL A 69 1.01 1.12 5.71
C VAL A 69 0.02 0.45 6.65
N ALA A 70 0.25 -0.83 6.98
CA ALA A 70 -0.63 -1.61 7.86
C ALA A 70 -0.78 -1.01 9.28
N ASN A 71 0.21 -0.24 9.74
CA ASN A 71 0.21 0.35 11.08
C ASN A 71 -0.17 1.83 11.12
N MET A 72 -0.19 2.51 9.96
CA MET A 72 -0.32 3.97 9.89
C MET A 72 -1.60 4.44 9.19
N ALA A 73 -2.09 3.66 8.23
CA ALA A 73 -3.12 4.11 7.32
C ALA A 73 -4.53 3.77 7.83
N ASP A 74 -5.43 4.75 7.72
CA ASP A 74 -6.88 4.56 7.85
C ASP A 74 -7.44 4.13 6.49
N ASP A 75 -7.08 4.87 5.42
CA ASP A 75 -7.42 4.60 4.02
C ASP A 75 -6.17 4.38 3.18
N ILE A 76 -6.26 3.52 2.18
CA ILE A 76 -5.13 3.14 1.32
C ILE A 76 -5.50 3.34 -0.14
N ALA A 77 -4.64 4.05 -0.88
CA ALA A 77 -4.67 4.12 -2.33
C ALA A 77 -3.48 3.36 -2.91
N VAL A 78 -3.73 2.21 -3.51
CA VAL A 78 -2.70 1.44 -4.23
C VAL A 78 -2.50 2.05 -5.61
N MET A 79 -1.26 2.44 -5.91
CA MET A 79 -0.92 3.09 -7.18
C MET A 79 -0.03 2.22 -8.05
N TYR A 80 -0.31 2.20 -9.36
CA TYR A 80 0.55 1.58 -10.36
C TYR A 80 0.64 2.48 -11.59
N ALA A 81 1.85 2.71 -12.08
CA ALA A 81 2.11 3.53 -13.28
C ALA A 81 1.36 4.89 -13.28
N GLY A 82 1.37 5.58 -12.13
CA GLY A 82 0.76 6.91 -11.98
C GLY A 82 -0.77 6.91 -11.81
N LYS A 83 -1.42 5.75 -11.72
CA LYS A 83 -2.87 5.63 -11.52
C LYS A 83 -3.19 4.91 -10.22
N ILE A 84 -4.28 5.31 -9.57
CA ILE A 84 -4.86 4.54 -8.47
C ILE A 84 -5.55 3.32 -9.10
N VAL A 85 -5.12 2.12 -8.70
CA VAL A 85 -5.66 0.85 -9.19
C VAL A 85 -6.60 0.21 -8.17
N GLU A 86 -6.43 0.50 -6.90
CA GLU A 86 -7.34 0.07 -5.83
C GLU A 86 -7.34 1.11 -4.72
N TYR A 87 -8.50 1.32 -4.10
CA TYR A 87 -8.71 2.25 -2.99
C TYR A 87 -9.68 1.63 -1.99
N GLY A 88 -9.38 1.76 -0.72
CA GLY A 88 -10.25 1.30 0.35
C GLY A 88 -9.65 1.57 1.72
N THR A 89 -10.39 1.17 2.76
CA THR A 89 -9.86 1.16 4.12
C THR A 89 -8.68 0.18 4.23
N ALA A 90 -7.89 0.29 5.28
CA ALA A 90 -6.84 -0.69 5.54
C ALA A 90 -7.39 -2.12 5.57
N ASP A 91 -8.55 -2.32 6.19
CA ASP A 91 -9.21 -3.62 6.23
C ASP A 91 -9.61 -4.12 4.84
N ASP A 92 -10.17 -3.26 3.97
CA ASP A 92 -10.51 -3.62 2.60
C ASP A 92 -9.29 -4.12 1.82
N ILE A 93 -8.17 -3.37 1.90
CA ILE A 93 -6.97 -3.67 1.12
C ILE A 93 -6.20 -4.89 1.66
N PHE A 94 -6.14 -5.08 2.98
CA PHE A 94 -5.39 -6.19 3.57
C PHE A 94 -6.20 -7.49 3.68
N TYR A 95 -7.55 -7.41 3.82
CA TYR A 95 -8.39 -8.60 4.07
C TYR A 95 -9.35 -8.95 2.91
N ASP A 96 -9.55 -8.05 1.94
CA ASP A 96 -10.39 -8.30 0.76
C ASP A 96 -9.84 -7.64 -0.53
N PRO A 97 -8.52 -7.72 -0.82
CA PRO A 97 -7.94 -7.09 -2.00
C PRO A 97 -8.56 -7.62 -3.29
N ARG A 98 -8.78 -6.74 -4.28
CA ARG A 98 -9.48 -7.08 -5.53
C ARG A 98 -8.62 -6.93 -6.77
N HIS A 99 -7.65 -6.04 -6.75
CA HIS A 99 -6.80 -5.82 -7.91
C HIS A 99 -5.63 -6.82 -7.94
N PRO A 100 -5.32 -7.45 -9.10
CA PRO A 100 -4.22 -8.40 -9.22
C PRO A 100 -2.84 -7.83 -8.84
N TYR A 101 -2.62 -6.53 -9.02
CA TYR A 101 -1.40 -5.88 -8.57
C TYR A 101 -1.31 -5.85 -7.03
N THR A 102 -2.42 -5.56 -6.34
CA THR A 102 -2.48 -5.61 -4.87
C THR A 102 -2.22 -7.03 -4.37
N TRP A 103 -2.77 -8.05 -5.04
CA TRP A 103 -2.45 -9.45 -4.73
C TRP A 103 -0.95 -9.73 -4.85
N ALA A 104 -0.32 -9.24 -5.91
CA ALA A 104 1.10 -9.44 -6.13
C ALA A 104 1.96 -8.70 -5.10
N LEU A 105 1.59 -7.47 -4.71
CA LEU A 105 2.23 -6.73 -3.62
C LEU A 105 2.15 -7.49 -2.29
N LEU A 106 0.94 -7.91 -1.91
CA LEU A 106 0.72 -8.65 -0.67
C LEU A 106 1.43 -10.01 -0.68
N SER A 107 1.51 -10.69 -1.84
CA SER A 107 2.26 -11.94 -1.98
C SER A 107 3.78 -11.76 -1.81
N SER A 108 4.30 -10.57 -2.11
CA SER A 108 5.73 -10.27 -2.01
C SER A 108 6.18 -9.85 -0.61
N MET A 109 5.25 -9.62 0.33
CA MET A 109 5.60 -9.30 1.72
C MET A 109 6.29 -10.49 2.39
N PRO A 110 7.44 -10.27 3.06
CA PRO A 110 8.05 -11.31 3.88
C PRO A 110 7.08 -11.75 4.98
N ASP A 111 6.91 -13.05 5.11
CA ASP A 111 6.18 -13.67 6.22
C ASP A 111 7.16 -14.57 6.97
N LEU A 112 7.36 -14.29 8.26
CA LEU A 112 8.29 -15.03 9.11
C LEU A 112 7.86 -16.51 9.29
N ASP A 113 6.59 -16.81 9.08
CA ASP A 113 5.99 -18.11 9.33
C ASP A 113 5.93 -18.99 8.05
N THR A 114 6.24 -18.46 6.87
CA THR A 114 6.19 -19.20 5.61
C THR A 114 7.57 -19.38 4.98
N LYS A 115 7.90 -20.65 4.67
CA LYS A 115 9.05 -21.04 3.83
C LYS A 115 8.71 -20.97 2.33
N GLU A 116 7.54 -20.45 1.97
CA GLU A 116 7.10 -20.38 0.58
C GLU A 116 7.92 -19.33 -0.19
N LYS A 117 8.26 -19.70 -1.42
CA LYS A 117 9.00 -18.83 -2.32
C LYS A 117 8.12 -17.63 -2.67
N LEU A 118 8.58 -16.43 -2.36
CA LEU A 118 7.86 -15.20 -2.73
C LEU A 118 7.70 -15.12 -4.25
N ASP A 119 6.46 -14.97 -4.72
CA ASP A 119 6.17 -14.78 -6.13
C ASP A 119 6.53 -13.33 -6.52
N ALA A 120 7.62 -13.18 -7.28
CA ALA A 120 7.97 -11.89 -7.85
C ALA A 120 7.01 -11.52 -8.99
N ILE A 121 6.62 -10.24 -9.07
CA ILE A 121 5.82 -9.74 -10.18
C ILE A 121 6.67 -9.82 -11.47
N PRO A 122 6.24 -10.58 -12.49
CA PRO A 122 7.04 -10.79 -13.70
C PRO A 122 7.20 -9.51 -14.52
N GLY A 123 8.26 -9.42 -15.31
CA GLY A 123 8.52 -8.32 -16.25
C GLY A 123 8.88 -7.00 -15.58
N THR A 124 8.95 -5.96 -16.39
CA THR A 124 9.25 -4.57 -15.98
C THR A 124 8.01 -3.68 -16.09
N PRO A 125 7.89 -2.62 -15.27
CA PRO A 125 6.85 -1.62 -15.45
C PRO A 125 6.89 -1.01 -16.86
N PRO A 126 5.73 -0.59 -17.42
CA PRO A 126 5.69 0.01 -18.75
C PRO A 126 6.43 1.36 -18.77
N ASN A 127 6.95 1.70 -19.96
CA ASN A 127 7.50 3.04 -20.17
C ASN A 127 6.36 4.06 -20.27
N MET A 128 6.24 4.93 -19.28
CA MET A 128 5.14 5.91 -19.20
C MET A 128 5.36 7.15 -20.10
N ILE A 129 6.46 7.24 -20.84
CA ILE A 129 6.59 8.21 -21.95
C ILE A 129 5.63 7.79 -23.08
N TYR A 130 5.43 6.48 -23.27
CA TYR A 130 4.49 5.90 -24.23
C TYR A 130 3.55 4.96 -23.44
N PRO A 131 2.54 5.50 -22.75
CA PRO A 131 1.66 4.69 -21.93
C PRO A 131 0.84 3.74 -22.81
N PRO A 132 0.56 2.51 -22.32
CA PRO A 132 -0.33 1.60 -23.04
C PRO A 132 -1.75 2.16 -23.11
N GLU A 133 -2.49 1.80 -24.18
CA GLU A 133 -3.91 2.18 -24.35
C GLU A 133 -4.79 1.53 -23.29
N GLY A 134 -4.52 0.27 -22.96
CA GLY A 134 -5.21 -0.51 -21.96
C GLY A 134 -4.68 -0.33 -20.54
N ASP A 135 -4.95 -1.31 -19.69
CA ASP A 135 -4.43 -1.34 -18.32
C ASP A 135 -2.89 -1.42 -18.33
N ALA A 136 -2.26 -0.49 -17.62
CA ALA A 136 -0.80 -0.46 -17.49
C ALA A 136 -0.21 -1.74 -16.85
N PHE A 137 -1.00 -2.45 -16.06
CA PHE A 137 -0.58 -3.70 -15.42
C PHE A 137 -0.81 -4.93 -16.30
N ALA A 138 -1.58 -4.85 -17.42
CA ALA A 138 -1.98 -5.97 -18.25
C ALA A 138 -0.83 -6.92 -18.63
N ALA A 139 0.30 -6.38 -19.10
CA ALA A 139 1.46 -7.18 -19.52
C ALA A 139 2.14 -7.98 -18.37
N ARG A 140 1.86 -7.64 -17.11
CA ARG A 140 2.39 -8.28 -15.91
C ARG A 140 1.32 -9.03 -15.12
N ASN A 141 0.06 -8.91 -15.55
CA ASN A 141 -1.09 -9.52 -14.92
C ASN A 141 -1.33 -10.92 -15.50
N LYS A 142 -1.07 -11.96 -14.71
CA LYS A 142 -1.32 -13.35 -15.14
C LYS A 142 -2.79 -13.67 -15.38
N TYR A 143 -3.71 -12.80 -14.99
CA TYR A 143 -5.15 -12.92 -15.19
C TYR A 143 -5.66 -11.96 -16.27
N ALA A 144 -4.76 -11.30 -17.03
CA ALA A 144 -5.15 -10.34 -18.05
C ALA A 144 -6.03 -10.99 -19.12
N MET A 145 -7.09 -10.30 -19.45
CA MET A 145 -7.99 -10.60 -20.58
C MET A 145 -7.63 -9.72 -21.78
N LYS A 146 -8.15 -10.02 -22.95
CA LYS A 146 -7.90 -9.22 -24.14
C LYS A 146 -8.26 -7.74 -23.95
N ILE A 147 -9.36 -7.47 -23.25
CA ILE A 147 -9.83 -6.11 -22.96
C ILE A 147 -8.84 -5.30 -22.11
N ASP A 148 -8.06 -5.95 -21.24
CA ASP A 148 -7.04 -5.25 -20.44
C ASP A 148 -5.97 -4.59 -21.32
N PHE A 149 -5.68 -5.13 -22.50
CA PHE A 149 -4.74 -4.55 -23.45
C PHE A 149 -5.35 -3.45 -24.34
N GLU A 150 -6.67 -3.41 -24.45
CA GLU A 150 -7.39 -2.52 -25.37
C GLU A 150 -7.99 -1.30 -24.65
N LYS A 151 -8.41 -1.46 -23.40
CA LYS A 151 -9.15 -0.44 -22.64
C LYS A 151 -8.73 -0.38 -21.19
N GLN A 152 -8.66 0.84 -20.66
CA GLN A 152 -8.48 1.07 -19.24
C GLN A 152 -9.71 0.56 -18.47
N PRO A 153 -9.54 -0.23 -17.41
CA PRO A 153 -10.66 -0.59 -16.55
C PRO A 153 -11.19 0.63 -15.80
N PRO A 154 -12.52 0.80 -15.70
CA PRO A 154 -13.09 1.80 -14.80
C PRO A 154 -12.86 1.38 -13.34
N MET A 155 -13.03 2.33 -12.43
CA MET A 155 -13.04 2.03 -11.01
C MET A 155 -14.38 1.40 -10.64
N PHE A 156 -14.41 0.08 -10.45
CA PHE A 156 -15.59 -0.65 -10.00
C PHE A 156 -15.75 -0.50 -8.48
N GLU A 157 -16.98 -0.31 -8.04
CA GLU A 157 -17.34 -0.27 -6.63
C GLU A 157 -17.53 -1.70 -6.10
N VAL A 158 -16.76 -2.07 -5.09
CA VAL A 158 -16.84 -3.36 -4.38
C VAL A 158 -17.71 -3.21 -3.15
N SER A 159 -17.52 -2.11 -2.41
CA SER A 159 -18.31 -1.68 -1.26
C SER A 159 -18.34 -0.14 -1.21
N PRO A 160 -19.10 0.48 -0.29
CA PRO A 160 -19.08 1.94 -0.13
C PRO A 160 -17.71 2.55 0.14
N THR A 161 -16.81 1.78 0.73
CA THR A 161 -15.42 2.20 1.05
C THR A 161 -14.38 1.66 0.09
N HIS A 162 -14.70 0.62 -0.69
CA HIS A 162 -13.73 -0.16 -1.48
C HIS A 162 -14.01 -0.09 -2.99
N LYS A 163 -13.01 0.28 -3.76
CA LYS A 163 -13.07 0.38 -5.24
C LYS A 163 -11.80 -0.19 -5.87
N ALA A 164 -11.93 -0.85 -7.03
CA ALA A 164 -10.78 -1.37 -7.77
C ALA A 164 -10.95 -1.23 -9.29
N ALA A 165 -9.87 -0.86 -9.95
CA ALA A 165 -9.80 -0.67 -11.40
C ALA A 165 -9.31 -1.95 -12.08
N THR A 166 -10.16 -2.96 -12.15
CA THR A 166 -9.87 -4.23 -12.83
C THR A 166 -11.08 -4.79 -13.55
N TRP A 167 -10.89 -5.22 -14.79
CA TRP A 167 -11.94 -5.88 -15.57
C TRP A 167 -12.43 -7.20 -14.96
N LEU A 168 -11.68 -7.80 -14.04
CA LEU A 168 -12.10 -8.99 -13.30
C LEU A 168 -13.37 -8.77 -12.46
N LEU A 169 -13.73 -7.52 -12.17
CA LEU A 169 -14.97 -7.15 -11.46
C LEU A 169 -16.16 -6.94 -12.39
N HIS A 170 -15.95 -6.97 -13.72
CA HIS A 170 -17.07 -6.87 -14.67
C HIS A 170 -17.99 -8.09 -14.56
N PRO A 171 -19.32 -7.94 -14.63
CA PRO A 171 -20.28 -9.05 -14.50
C PRO A 171 -20.03 -10.22 -15.47
N ASP A 172 -19.54 -9.93 -16.67
CA ASP A 172 -19.23 -10.95 -17.72
C ASP A 172 -17.80 -11.49 -17.63
N ALA A 173 -17.01 -11.05 -16.65
CA ALA A 173 -15.63 -11.53 -16.48
C ALA A 173 -15.62 -13.00 -16.00
N PRO A 174 -14.59 -13.79 -16.39
CA PRO A 174 -14.38 -15.09 -15.81
C PRO A 174 -14.14 -14.99 -14.32
N LYS A 175 -14.72 -15.91 -13.54
CA LYS A 175 -14.42 -15.99 -12.12
C LYS A 175 -12.98 -16.39 -11.90
N VAL A 176 -12.21 -15.52 -11.27
CA VAL A 176 -10.82 -15.74 -10.90
C VAL A 176 -10.76 -15.81 -9.37
N GLU A 177 -10.18 -16.88 -8.85
CA GLU A 177 -9.95 -17.01 -7.42
C GLU A 177 -8.68 -16.26 -7.01
N MET A 178 -8.74 -15.63 -5.84
CA MET A 178 -7.57 -15.02 -5.21
C MET A 178 -6.47 -16.06 -5.01
N PRO A 179 -5.19 -15.71 -5.22
CA PRO A 179 -4.08 -16.64 -4.99
C PRO A 179 -4.12 -17.25 -3.59
N LYS A 180 -3.92 -18.57 -3.50
CA LYS A 180 -3.98 -19.30 -2.23
C LYS A 180 -3.07 -18.71 -1.15
N ILE A 181 -1.86 -18.29 -1.54
CA ILE A 181 -0.92 -17.64 -0.62
C ILE A 181 -1.51 -16.40 0.10
N ILE A 182 -2.38 -15.65 -0.60
CA ILE A 182 -3.06 -14.48 -0.02
C ILE A 182 -4.20 -14.93 0.88
N VAL A 183 -5.00 -15.90 0.44
CA VAL A 183 -6.10 -16.47 1.25
C VAL A 183 -5.55 -16.99 2.59
N ASP A 184 -4.50 -17.78 2.54
CA ASP A 184 -3.85 -18.36 3.73
C ASP A 184 -3.26 -17.26 4.64
N ARG A 185 -2.70 -16.19 4.06
CA ARG A 185 -2.20 -15.03 4.81
C ARG A 185 -3.32 -14.27 5.50
N ILE A 186 -4.40 -13.98 4.79
CA ILE A 186 -5.58 -13.30 5.35
C ILE A 186 -6.15 -14.11 6.51
N GLN A 187 -6.25 -15.42 6.36
CA GLN A 187 -6.74 -16.29 7.42
C GLN A 187 -5.87 -16.21 8.68
N ARG A 188 -4.55 -16.31 8.52
CA ARG A 188 -3.60 -16.16 9.64
C ARG A 188 -3.68 -14.79 10.32
N MET A 189 -3.83 -13.70 9.54
CA MET A 189 -3.98 -12.36 10.11
C MET A 189 -5.28 -12.25 10.92
N LYS A 190 -6.38 -12.82 10.42
CA LYS A 190 -7.66 -12.87 11.15
C LYS A 190 -7.56 -13.66 12.45
N GLU A 191 -6.87 -14.79 12.44
CA GLU A 191 -6.64 -15.61 13.64
C GLU A 191 -5.79 -14.88 14.68
N LYS A 192 -4.73 -14.18 14.26
CA LYS A 192 -3.89 -13.37 15.17
C LYS A 192 -4.67 -12.19 15.78
N ASN A 193 -5.50 -11.53 15.00
CA ASN A 193 -6.29 -10.37 15.47
C ASN A 193 -7.56 -10.79 16.24
N GLY A 194 -8.15 -11.95 15.94
CA GLY A 194 -9.29 -12.53 16.67
C GLY A 194 -8.90 -13.00 18.07
N GLY A 195 -7.71 -13.58 18.22
CA GLY A 195 -7.21 -14.02 19.54
C GLY A 195 -6.83 -12.87 20.49
N ALA A 196 -6.66 -11.64 19.99
CA ALA A 196 -6.38 -10.46 20.83
C ALA A 196 -7.66 -9.81 21.40
N ARG A 197 -8.85 -10.14 20.90
CA ARG A 197 -10.14 -9.61 21.39
C ARG A 197 -10.82 -10.45 22.45
N ASP A 198 -10.39 -11.70 22.63
CA ASP A 198 -10.95 -12.63 23.62
C ASP A 198 -10.15 -12.68 24.93
N GLY A 199 -9.19 -11.76 25.13
CA GLY A 199 -8.26 -11.71 26.26
C GLY A 199 -8.33 -10.44 27.14
N GLU A 200 -9.37 -9.59 27.00
CA GLU A 200 -9.63 -8.47 27.90
C GLU A 200 -10.92 -8.65 28.70
#